data_625e46df4794e84745de44806255ca24
#
_entry.id   625e46df4794e84745de44806255ca24
#
_cell.length_a   1.000
_cell.length_b   1.000
_cell.length_c   1.000
_cell.angle_alpha   90.00
_cell.angle_beta   90.00
_cell.angle_gamma   90.00
#
_symmetry.space_group_name_H-M   'P 1'
#
loop_
_entity.id
_entity.type
_entity.pdbx_description
1 polymer ?
#
loop_
_entity_poly.entity_id
_entity_poly.type
_entity_poly.pdbx_seq_one_letter_code
_entity_poly.pdbx_strand_id
1 'polypeptide(L)'
;QDRLVDQVQQTLRRRGYAGLDVDFEFLPGQLAAAYAAFLARLRRLLNSQGFFLWAALAPKTSARQAGLLYEGHDYAAVGAAVDGVLLMTYEWGYTAGPPMAVSPLPNVRTVLDYAVTEIPPEKIFLGLSNYGYDWPLPFVQGVTRAPSISNQRAIELAIEHDVAIQYDETAQAPFFHYTAADGTIHEVWFEDAR
;
A
#
# COMPACT_ATOMS: atom_id res chain seq x y z
N GLN A 1 12.15 23.98 -5.36
CA GLN A 1 12.35 23.08 -4.20
C GLN A 1 12.20 23.84 -2.88
N ASP A 2 12.82 25.02 -2.70
CA ASP A 2 12.78 25.78 -1.45
C ASP A 2 11.35 26.19 -1.07
N ARG A 3 10.56 26.70 -2.03
CA ARG A 3 9.16 27.05 -1.78
C ARG A 3 8.30 25.85 -1.31
N LEU A 4 8.55 24.64 -1.84
CA LEU A 4 7.84 23.44 -1.37
C LEU A 4 8.21 23.12 0.06
N VAL A 5 9.50 23.16 0.40
CA VAL A 5 9.98 22.89 1.76
C VAL A 5 9.39 23.89 2.76
N ASP A 6 9.37 25.19 2.42
CA ASP A 6 8.77 26.23 3.26
C ASP A 6 7.28 25.99 3.50
N GLN A 7 6.53 25.61 2.46
CA GLN A 7 5.10 25.30 2.57
C GLN A 7 4.85 24.07 3.45
N VAL A 8 5.66 23.02 3.30
CA VAL A 8 5.60 21.80 4.14
C VAL A 8 5.84 22.18 5.60
N GLN A 9 6.93 22.89 5.91
CA GLN A 9 7.27 23.30 7.28
C GLN A 9 6.17 24.15 7.92
N GLN A 10 5.64 25.13 7.19
CA GLN A 10 4.53 25.96 7.67
C GLN A 10 3.28 25.13 7.96
N THR A 11 3.00 24.14 7.11
CA THR A 11 1.84 23.25 7.28
C THR A 11 2.02 22.34 8.49
N LEU A 12 3.18 21.71 8.66
CA LEU A 12 3.50 20.86 9.81
C LEU A 12 3.32 21.62 11.13
N ARG A 13 3.92 22.82 11.22
CA ARG A 13 3.79 23.68 12.42
C ARG A 13 2.35 24.10 12.68
N ARG A 14 1.66 24.61 11.66
CA ARG A 14 0.29 25.13 11.81
C ARG A 14 -0.71 24.05 12.23
N ARG A 15 -0.50 22.81 11.74
CA ARG A 15 -1.39 21.67 12.00
C ARG A 15 -0.96 20.81 13.19
N GLY A 16 0.23 21.04 13.75
CA GLY A 16 0.76 20.27 14.87
C GLY A 16 1.16 18.84 14.47
N TYR A 17 1.55 18.62 13.21
CA TYR A 17 2.03 17.31 12.75
C TYR A 17 3.46 17.06 13.26
N ALA A 18 3.77 15.79 13.55
CA ALA A 18 5.08 15.37 14.02
C ALA A 18 6.11 15.18 12.89
N GLY A 19 5.65 15.01 11.66
CA GLY A 19 6.51 14.77 10.50
C GLY A 19 5.73 14.70 9.19
N LEU A 20 6.42 14.25 8.17
CA LEU A 20 5.92 14.11 6.80
C LEU A 20 6.17 12.69 6.31
N ASP A 21 5.20 12.09 5.65
CA ASP A 21 5.37 10.95 4.77
C ASP A 21 5.30 11.41 3.31
N VAL A 22 6.32 11.04 2.50
CA VAL A 22 6.39 11.38 1.08
C VAL A 22 5.96 10.17 0.27
N ASP A 23 4.82 10.32 -0.40
CA ASP A 23 4.21 9.29 -1.23
C ASP A 23 4.25 9.72 -2.71
N PHE A 24 5.40 9.46 -3.36
CA PHE A 24 5.58 9.70 -4.79
C PHE A 24 5.63 8.36 -5.53
N GLU A 25 4.56 8.08 -6.23
CA GLU A 25 4.41 6.86 -7.01
C GLU A 25 4.75 7.04 -8.48
N PHE A 26 4.88 5.93 -9.21
CA PHE A 26 5.12 5.89 -10.66
C PHE A 26 6.33 6.72 -11.10
N LEU A 27 7.37 6.74 -10.29
CA LEU A 27 8.61 7.43 -10.62
C LEU A 27 9.43 6.61 -11.63
N PRO A 28 9.82 7.20 -12.78
CA PRO A 28 10.72 6.55 -13.71
C PRO A 28 12.06 6.21 -13.06
N GLY A 29 12.65 5.05 -13.43
CA GLY A 29 13.90 4.57 -12.85
C GLY A 29 15.07 5.55 -12.94
N GLN A 30 15.13 6.38 -14.00
CA GLN A 30 16.14 7.42 -14.13
C GLN A 30 16.05 8.52 -13.07
N LEU A 31 14.93 8.62 -12.35
CA LEU A 31 14.74 9.59 -11.26
C LEU A 31 15.05 9.03 -9.87
N ALA A 32 15.35 7.73 -9.73
CA ALA A 32 15.56 7.10 -8.43
C ALA A 32 16.64 7.79 -7.59
N ALA A 33 17.82 8.07 -8.19
CA ALA A 33 18.89 8.78 -7.50
C ALA A 33 18.51 10.23 -7.13
N ALA A 34 17.80 10.93 -8.00
CA ALA A 34 17.33 12.29 -7.75
C ALA A 34 16.27 12.31 -6.64
N TYR A 35 15.41 11.30 -6.59
CA TYR A 35 14.40 11.15 -5.53
C TYR A 35 15.05 10.91 -4.17
N ALA A 36 15.98 9.97 -4.06
CA ALA A 36 16.73 9.73 -2.82
C ALA A 36 17.50 10.98 -2.36
N ALA A 37 18.16 11.72 -3.28
CA ALA A 37 18.84 12.96 -2.96
C ALA A 37 17.87 14.07 -2.47
N PHE A 38 16.67 14.15 -3.07
CA PHE A 38 15.61 15.05 -2.62
C PHE A 38 15.16 14.71 -1.19
N LEU A 39 14.89 13.43 -0.90
CA LEU A 39 14.51 12.96 0.44
C LEU A 39 15.60 13.24 1.47
N ALA A 40 16.86 12.96 1.17
CA ALA A 40 17.99 13.23 2.06
C ALA A 40 18.13 14.73 2.39
N ARG A 41 17.89 15.61 1.42
CA ARG A 41 17.86 17.07 1.65
C ARG A 41 16.67 17.46 2.52
N LEU A 42 15.48 16.97 2.19
CA LEU A 42 14.25 17.26 2.92
C LEU A 42 14.35 16.81 4.38
N ARG A 43 14.87 15.59 4.62
CA ARG A 43 15.13 15.08 5.97
C ARG A 43 15.99 16.03 6.80
N ARG A 44 17.14 16.48 6.27
CA ARG A 44 18.02 17.41 7.01
C ARG A 44 17.28 18.67 7.43
N LEU A 45 16.47 19.24 6.54
CA LEU A 45 15.72 20.46 6.79
C LEU A 45 14.57 20.26 7.81
N LEU A 46 13.91 19.12 7.75
CA LEU A 46 12.82 18.80 8.69
C LEU A 46 13.37 18.41 10.07
N ASN A 47 14.39 17.55 10.13
CA ASN A 47 14.98 17.09 11.40
C ASN A 47 15.61 18.25 12.18
N SER A 48 16.19 19.26 11.51
CA SER A 48 16.70 20.46 12.19
C SER A 48 15.62 21.25 12.94
N GLN A 49 14.35 20.94 12.69
CA GLN A 49 13.18 21.57 13.33
C GLN A 49 12.36 20.61 14.18
N GLY A 50 12.88 19.38 14.39
CA GLY A 50 12.23 18.38 15.22
C GLY A 50 11.14 17.56 14.52
N PHE A 51 11.00 17.67 13.16
CA PHE A 51 10.08 16.86 12.39
C PHE A 51 10.78 15.64 11.81
N PHE A 52 10.11 14.48 11.79
CA PHE A 52 10.62 13.30 11.08
C PHE A 52 10.20 13.29 9.60
N LEU A 53 10.90 12.49 8.81
CA LEU A 53 10.59 12.21 7.41
C LEU A 53 10.45 10.72 7.17
N TRP A 54 9.31 10.29 6.65
CA TRP A 54 9.08 8.96 6.09
C TRP A 54 8.91 9.03 4.58
N ALA A 55 8.97 7.86 3.93
CA ALA A 55 8.63 7.71 2.53
C ALA A 55 7.83 6.42 2.32
N ALA A 56 6.71 6.51 1.60
CA ALA A 56 5.97 5.36 1.14
C ALA A 56 6.70 4.70 -0.05
N LEU A 57 6.81 3.38 -0.05
CA LEU A 57 7.51 2.61 -1.08
C LEU A 57 6.62 1.52 -1.66
N ALA A 58 6.66 1.38 -2.98
CA ALA A 58 6.01 0.28 -3.69
C ALA A 58 6.54 -1.09 -3.22
N PRO A 59 5.71 -2.14 -3.21
CA PRO A 59 6.04 -3.45 -2.65
C PRO A 59 6.98 -4.25 -3.57
N LYS A 60 8.28 -3.97 -3.52
CA LYS A 60 9.31 -4.67 -4.31
C LYS A 60 9.74 -5.99 -3.68
N THR A 61 10.10 -6.93 -4.54
CA THR A 61 10.65 -8.24 -4.17
C THR A 61 12.10 -8.42 -4.63
N SER A 62 12.67 -7.44 -5.33
CA SER A 62 14.08 -7.42 -5.75
C SER A 62 14.51 -6.01 -6.17
N ALA A 63 15.84 -5.77 -6.17
CA ALA A 63 16.41 -4.49 -6.61
C ALA A 63 16.09 -4.16 -8.07
N ARG A 64 15.99 -5.18 -8.93
CA ARG A 64 15.78 -5.04 -10.39
C ARG A 64 14.34 -5.30 -10.82
N GLN A 65 13.38 -5.20 -9.93
CA GLN A 65 11.97 -5.37 -10.30
C GLN A 65 11.56 -4.31 -11.31
N ALA A 66 11.18 -4.78 -12.50
CA ALA A 66 10.74 -3.90 -13.59
C ALA A 66 9.30 -3.40 -13.37
N GLY A 67 9.02 -2.24 -13.91
CA GLY A 67 7.69 -1.62 -13.89
C GLY A 67 7.73 -0.21 -13.32
N LEU A 68 6.93 0.67 -13.89
CA LEU A 68 6.91 2.10 -13.56
C LEU A 68 6.60 2.36 -12.08
N LEU A 69 5.83 1.49 -11.42
CA LEU A 69 5.53 1.57 -9.99
C LEU A 69 6.80 1.34 -9.14
N TYR A 70 7.76 0.53 -9.62
CA TYR A 70 8.86 -0.01 -8.82
C TYR A 70 10.21 0.65 -9.09
N GLU A 71 10.50 1.00 -10.35
CA GLU A 71 11.85 1.36 -10.80
C GLU A 71 12.43 2.61 -10.13
N GLY A 72 11.58 3.58 -9.80
CA GLY A 72 11.97 4.82 -9.10
C GLY A 72 12.22 4.65 -7.60
N HIS A 73 11.84 3.50 -7.02
CA HIS A 73 12.00 3.21 -5.59
C HIS A 73 13.24 2.34 -5.34
N ASP A 74 14.39 2.97 -5.17
CA ASP A 74 15.61 2.31 -4.69
C ASP A 74 15.54 2.17 -3.16
N TYR A 75 15.31 0.95 -2.66
CA TYR A 75 15.09 0.69 -1.23
C TYR A 75 16.30 1.09 -0.39
N ALA A 76 17.52 0.73 -0.81
CA ALA A 76 18.73 1.07 -0.07
C ALA A 76 18.94 2.58 0.00
N ALA A 77 18.82 3.27 -1.14
CA ALA A 77 19.03 4.71 -1.22
C ALA A 77 17.95 5.50 -0.46
N VAL A 78 16.68 5.11 -0.58
CA VAL A 78 15.58 5.76 0.15
C VAL A 78 15.67 5.45 1.63
N GLY A 79 15.90 4.19 2.04
CA GLY A 79 16.05 3.81 3.44
C GLY A 79 17.18 4.55 4.16
N ALA A 80 18.30 4.85 3.46
CA ALA A 80 19.36 5.69 3.98
C ALA A 80 18.94 7.18 4.11
N ALA A 81 18.05 7.64 3.23
CA ALA A 81 17.68 9.05 3.11
C ALA A 81 16.59 9.50 4.09
N VAL A 82 15.82 8.58 4.69
CA VAL A 82 14.65 8.89 5.54
C VAL A 82 14.78 8.34 6.96
N ASP A 83 13.88 8.73 7.85
CA ASP A 83 13.82 8.22 9.23
C ASP A 83 13.03 6.90 9.30
N GLY A 84 12.07 6.69 8.41
CA GLY A 84 11.31 5.46 8.28
C GLY A 84 10.74 5.30 6.88
N VAL A 85 10.37 4.08 6.53
CA VAL A 85 9.70 3.74 5.28
C VAL A 85 8.37 3.04 5.58
N LEU A 86 7.33 3.42 4.86
CA LEU A 86 6.06 2.70 4.83
C LEU A 86 6.05 1.81 3.59
N LEU A 87 6.09 0.50 3.76
CA LEU A 87 5.90 -0.42 2.66
C LEU A 87 4.41 -0.55 2.35
N MET A 88 4.01 -0.26 1.12
CA MET A 88 2.62 -0.37 0.65
C MET A 88 2.28 -1.83 0.32
N THR A 89 2.24 -2.68 1.36
CA THR A 89 2.02 -4.12 1.27
C THR A 89 0.53 -4.47 1.13
N TYR A 90 -0.12 -3.87 0.13
CA TYR A 90 -1.54 -4.04 -0.20
C TYR A 90 -1.76 -3.84 -1.71
N GLU A 91 -3.01 -3.94 -2.17
CA GLU A 91 -3.43 -3.77 -3.57
C GLU A 91 -2.93 -4.89 -4.51
N TRP A 92 -2.72 -6.13 -4.00
CA TRP A 92 -2.63 -7.29 -4.87
C TRP A 92 -4.00 -7.64 -5.43
N GLY A 93 -5.03 -7.79 -4.57
CA GLY A 93 -6.42 -7.65 -4.99
C GLY A 93 -6.79 -6.17 -5.08
N TYR A 94 -7.28 -5.72 -6.22
CA TYR A 94 -7.63 -4.32 -6.47
C TYR A 94 -8.72 -4.19 -7.54
N THR A 95 -9.27 -2.99 -7.68
CA THR A 95 -10.45 -2.70 -8.51
C THR A 95 -10.41 -3.23 -9.94
N ALA A 96 -9.23 -3.32 -10.57
CA ALA A 96 -9.07 -3.71 -11.98
C ALA A 96 -8.40 -5.08 -12.17
N GLY A 97 -7.97 -5.72 -11.08
CA GLY A 97 -7.38 -7.06 -11.05
C GLY A 97 -8.42 -8.15 -10.79
N PRO A 98 -8.02 -9.43 -10.93
CA PRO A 98 -8.87 -10.56 -10.59
C PRO A 98 -9.15 -10.62 -9.09
N PRO A 99 -10.23 -11.32 -8.67
CA PRO A 99 -10.54 -11.52 -7.26
C PRO A 99 -9.38 -12.19 -6.52
N MET A 100 -8.95 -11.56 -5.45
CA MET A 100 -7.97 -12.09 -4.49
C MET A 100 -7.87 -11.19 -3.26
N ALA A 101 -7.22 -11.67 -2.21
CA ALA A 101 -6.94 -10.88 -1.01
C ALA A 101 -6.20 -9.58 -1.35
N VAL A 102 -6.51 -8.50 -0.63
CA VAL A 102 -5.84 -7.19 -0.79
C VAL A 102 -4.38 -7.30 -0.38
N SER A 103 -4.08 -8.01 0.71
CA SER A 103 -2.75 -8.18 1.29
C SER A 103 -2.40 -9.66 1.55
N PRO A 104 -2.27 -10.51 0.49
CA PRO A 104 -1.99 -11.93 0.71
C PRO A 104 -0.68 -12.14 1.47
N LEU A 105 -0.70 -12.86 2.57
CA LEU A 105 0.47 -13.06 3.44
C LEU A 105 1.74 -13.54 2.72
N PRO A 106 1.69 -14.49 1.76
CA PRO A 106 2.90 -14.89 1.02
C PRO A 106 3.55 -13.74 0.26
N ASN A 107 2.73 -12.86 -0.33
CA ASN A 107 3.20 -11.68 -1.08
C ASN A 107 3.83 -10.66 -0.13
N VAL A 108 3.16 -10.35 0.99
CA VAL A 108 3.67 -9.45 2.03
C VAL A 108 5.02 -9.96 2.54
N ARG A 109 5.12 -11.25 2.85
CA ARG A 109 6.36 -11.89 3.33
C ARG A 109 7.49 -11.76 2.32
N THR A 110 7.24 -12.01 1.03
CA THR A 110 8.26 -11.87 -0.02
C THR A 110 8.80 -10.45 -0.14
N VAL A 111 7.93 -9.45 0.03
CA VAL A 111 8.35 -8.03 0.05
C VAL A 111 9.21 -7.75 1.28
N LEU A 112 8.81 -8.24 2.45
CA LEU A 112 9.57 -8.06 3.69
C LEU A 112 10.94 -8.73 3.64
N ASP A 113 11.01 -9.98 3.15
CA ASP A 113 12.25 -10.73 3.02
C ASP A 113 13.28 -9.96 2.17
N TYR A 114 12.82 -9.27 1.12
CA TYR A 114 13.68 -8.39 0.34
C TYR A 114 13.98 -7.08 1.09
N ALA A 115 12.97 -6.42 1.66
CA ALA A 115 13.12 -5.11 2.28
C ALA A 115 14.17 -5.11 3.40
N VAL A 116 14.20 -6.14 4.26
CA VAL A 116 15.17 -6.25 5.37
C VAL A 116 16.61 -6.48 4.90
N THR A 117 16.84 -6.83 3.64
CA THR A 117 18.20 -6.88 3.06
C THR A 117 18.74 -5.51 2.66
N GLU A 118 17.85 -4.54 2.46
CA GLU A 118 18.19 -3.21 1.94
C GLU A 118 18.01 -2.09 2.98
N ILE A 119 17.09 -2.27 3.92
CA ILE A 119 16.67 -1.25 4.88
C ILE A 119 16.75 -1.82 6.30
N PRO A 120 17.34 -1.11 7.27
CA PRO A 120 17.33 -1.54 8.66
C PRO A 120 15.90 -1.81 9.16
N PRO A 121 15.63 -2.98 9.79
CA PRO A 121 14.27 -3.37 10.19
C PRO A 121 13.55 -2.36 11.06
N GLU A 122 14.27 -1.64 11.91
CA GLU A 122 13.72 -0.61 12.80
C GLU A 122 13.16 0.63 12.08
N LYS A 123 13.44 0.75 10.77
CA LYS A 123 12.89 1.80 9.91
C LYS A 123 11.69 1.34 9.09
N ILE A 124 11.37 0.04 9.09
CA ILE A 124 10.32 -0.52 8.24
C ILE A 124 8.99 -0.53 8.97
N PHE A 125 7.98 0.07 8.34
CA PHE A 125 6.58 0.02 8.74
C PHE A 125 5.78 -0.64 7.63
N LEU A 126 4.89 -1.56 8.01
CA LEU A 126 3.98 -2.22 7.06
C LEU A 126 2.68 -1.44 6.94
N GLY A 127 2.29 -1.18 5.71
CA GLY A 127 0.94 -0.74 5.42
C GLY A 127 -0.05 -1.90 5.56
N LEU A 128 -1.07 -1.72 6.40
CA LEU A 128 -2.17 -2.66 6.58
C LEU A 128 -3.43 -2.08 5.94
N SER A 129 -4.05 -2.84 5.06
CA SER A 129 -5.35 -2.47 4.49
C SER A 129 -6.47 -2.66 5.52
N ASN A 130 -7.44 -1.75 5.51
CA ASN A 130 -8.67 -1.82 6.33
C ASN A 130 -9.92 -1.76 5.46
N TYR A 131 -9.84 -2.32 4.26
CA TYR A 131 -10.89 -2.33 3.24
C TYR A 131 -10.80 -3.64 2.44
N GLY A 132 -11.75 -3.84 1.56
CA GLY A 132 -11.81 -4.95 0.63
C GLY A 132 -12.37 -4.53 -0.71
N TYR A 133 -12.64 -5.52 -1.54
CA TYR A 133 -13.24 -5.34 -2.85
C TYR A 133 -14.34 -6.36 -3.09
N ASP A 134 -15.33 -5.98 -3.92
CA ASP A 134 -16.48 -6.78 -4.30
C ASP A 134 -16.49 -6.96 -5.82
N TRP A 135 -16.09 -8.14 -6.32
CA TRP A 135 -15.99 -8.41 -7.75
C TRP A 135 -17.26 -9.04 -8.32
N PRO A 136 -17.91 -8.44 -9.31
CA PRO A 136 -18.90 -9.16 -10.12
C PRO A 136 -18.21 -10.21 -10.99
N LEU A 137 -18.76 -11.42 -11.02
CA LEU A 137 -18.24 -12.53 -11.79
C LEU A 137 -19.09 -12.82 -13.05
N PRO A 138 -18.51 -13.35 -14.16
CA PRO A 138 -17.09 -13.69 -14.29
C PRO A 138 -16.19 -12.45 -14.42
N PHE A 139 -14.99 -12.55 -13.86
CA PHE A 139 -13.98 -11.49 -14.06
C PHE A 139 -13.53 -11.44 -15.52
N VAL A 140 -13.54 -10.25 -16.10
CA VAL A 140 -13.06 -10.00 -17.48
C VAL A 140 -11.98 -8.91 -17.42
N GLN A 141 -10.76 -9.29 -17.77
CA GLN A 141 -9.61 -8.39 -17.77
C GLN A 141 -9.88 -7.12 -18.60
N GLY A 142 -9.62 -5.97 -18.03
CA GLY A 142 -9.82 -4.66 -18.68
C GLY A 142 -11.27 -4.15 -18.67
N VAL A 143 -12.25 -4.99 -18.30
CA VAL A 143 -13.68 -4.66 -18.26
C VAL A 143 -14.22 -4.61 -16.84
N THR A 144 -14.04 -5.72 -16.09
CA THR A 144 -14.54 -5.80 -14.71
C THR A 144 -13.87 -4.76 -13.82
N ARG A 145 -14.68 -4.12 -12.99
CA ARG A 145 -14.25 -3.18 -11.96
C ARG A 145 -14.91 -3.54 -10.65
N ALA A 146 -14.12 -3.93 -9.67
CA ALA A 146 -14.58 -4.17 -8.32
C ALA A 146 -14.65 -2.85 -7.54
N PRO A 147 -15.81 -2.47 -6.97
CA PRO A 147 -15.86 -1.38 -6.02
C PRO A 147 -15.07 -1.72 -4.76
N SER A 148 -14.35 -0.73 -4.23
CA SER A 148 -13.76 -0.81 -2.90
C SER A 148 -14.87 -0.69 -1.84
N ILE A 149 -14.82 -1.53 -0.82
CA ILE A 149 -15.78 -1.55 0.29
C ILE A 149 -15.06 -1.55 1.64
N SER A 150 -15.71 -1.00 2.67
CA SER A 150 -15.18 -1.13 4.03
C SER A 150 -15.34 -2.56 4.55
N ASN A 151 -14.51 -2.96 5.53
CA ASN A 151 -14.67 -4.25 6.20
C ASN A 151 -16.05 -4.42 6.83
N GLN A 152 -16.62 -3.33 7.37
CA GLN A 152 -17.99 -3.34 7.87
C GLN A 152 -18.99 -3.66 6.75
N ARG A 153 -18.87 -3.04 5.57
CA ARG A 153 -19.75 -3.31 4.43
C ARG A 153 -19.66 -4.74 3.94
N ALA A 154 -18.44 -5.34 3.96
CA ALA A 154 -18.26 -6.75 3.62
C ALA A 154 -19.08 -7.66 4.55
N ILE A 155 -19.03 -7.41 5.86
CA ILE A 155 -19.83 -8.17 6.85
C ILE A 155 -21.32 -7.96 6.63
N GLU A 156 -21.77 -6.74 6.39
CA GLU A 156 -23.18 -6.42 6.10
C GLU A 156 -23.68 -7.18 4.87
N LEU A 157 -22.88 -7.23 3.78
CA LEU A 157 -23.21 -8.00 2.58
C LEU A 157 -23.37 -9.50 2.87
N ALA A 158 -22.49 -10.08 3.67
CA ALA A 158 -22.58 -11.49 4.04
C ALA A 158 -23.89 -11.78 4.83
N ILE A 159 -24.28 -10.88 5.73
CA ILE A 159 -25.54 -10.98 6.50
C ILE A 159 -26.76 -10.79 5.58
N GLU A 160 -26.74 -9.77 4.72
CA GLU A 160 -27.84 -9.45 3.79
C GLU A 160 -28.19 -10.62 2.84
N HIS A 161 -27.15 -11.37 2.45
CA HIS A 161 -27.28 -12.50 1.52
C HIS A 161 -27.31 -13.87 2.21
N ASP A 162 -27.28 -13.90 3.55
CA ASP A 162 -27.27 -15.14 4.36
C ASP A 162 -26.15 -16.12 3.92
N VAL A 163 -24.94 -15.61 3.73
CA VAL A 163 -23.77 -16.40 3.34
C VAL A 163 -22.71 -16.43 4.43
N ALA A 164 -22.02 -17.57 4.57
CA ALA A 164 -20.93 -17.71 5.52
C ALA A 164 -19.64 -17.07 4.98
N ILE A 165 -18.98 -16.28 5.82
CA ILE A 165 -17.64 -15.79 5.57
C ILE A 165 -16.67 -16.94 5.77
N GLN A 166 -15.89 -17.24 4.74
CA GLN A 166 -14.81 -18.21 4.72
C GLN A 166 -13.48 -17.53 5.04
N TYR A 167 -12.44 -18.33 5.27
CA TYR A 167 -11.09 -17.83 5.51
C TYR A 167 -10.08 -18.60 4.68
N ASP A 168 -9.26 -17.91 3.90
CA ASP A 168 -8.18 -18.52 3.15
C ASP A 168 -6.91 -18.57 4.01
N GLU A 169 -6.52 -19.78 4.42
CA GLU A 169 -5.37 -20.01 5.29
C GLU A 169 -4.02 -19.68 4.64
N THR A 170 -3.97 -19.62 3.31
CA THR A 170 -2.75 -19.25 2.58
C THR A 170 -2.63 -17.73 2.48
N ALA A 171 -3.67 -17.07 2.01
CA ALA A 171 -3.72 -15.62 1.92
C ALA A 171 -3.82 -14.96 3.30
N GLN A 172 -4.31 -15.70 4.32
CA GLN A 172 -4.65 -15.21 5.66
C GLN A 172 -5.65 -14.05 5.58
N ALA A 173 -6.73 -14.26 4.80
CA ALA A 173 -7.75 -13.25 4.56
C ALA A 173 -9.15 -13.85 4.47
N PRO A 174 -10.19 -13.16 4.96
CA PRO A 174 -11.58 -13.57 4.83
C PRO A 174 -12.11 -13.29 3.42
N PHE A 175 -12.97 -14.19 2.94
CA PHE A 175 -13.67 -14.05 1.67
C PHE A 175 -15.03 -14.75 1.69
N PHE A 176 -15.88 -14.41 0.73
CA PHE A 176 -17.14 -15.12 0.50
C PHE A 176 -17.67 -14.85 -0.90
N HIS A 177 -18.67 -15.64 -1.29
CA HIS A 177 -19.42 -15.44 -2.54
C HIS A 177 -20.90 -15.19 -2.17
N TYR A 178 -21.55 -14.34 -2.97
CA TYR A 178 -23.00 -14.16 -2.86
C TYR A 178 -23.60 -13.98 -4.27
N THR A 179 -24.92 -14.12 -4.38
CA THR A 179 -25.66 -13.86 -5.62
C THR A 179 -26.49 -12.60 -5.44
N ALA A 180 -26.24 -11.59 -6.26
CA ALA A 180 -27.00 -10.35 -6.26
C ALA A 180 -28.45 -10.56 -6.80
N ALA A 181 -29.32 -9.58 -6.59
CA ALA A 181 -30.73 -9.65 -6.98
C ALA A 181 -30.96 -9.84 -8.50
N ASP A 182 -30.01 -9.42 -9.33
CA ASP A 182 -30.01 -9.60 -10.79
C ASP A 182 -29.46 -10.95 -11.24
N GLY A 183 -29.06 -11.83 -10.30
CA GLY A 183 -28.48 -13.14 -10.56
C GLY A 183 -26.96 -13.14 -10.77
N THR A 184 -26.29 -11.99 -10.70
CA THR A 184 -24.84 -11.91 -10.78
C THR A 184 -24.20 -12.54 -9.56
N ILE A 185 -23.20 -13.41 -9.76
CA ILE A 185 -22.39 -13.95 -8.67
C ILE A 185 -21.29 -12.94 -8.37
N HIS A 186 -21.07 -12.71 -7.09
CA HIS A 186 -20.00 -11.83 -6.58
C HIS A 186 -19.02 -12.61 -5.72
N GLU A 187 -17.77 -12.18 -5.74
CA GLU A 187 -16.70 -12.64 -4.84
C GLU A 187 -16.15 -11.44 -4.08
N VAL A 188 -16.15 -11.55 -2.76
CA VAL A 188 -15.69 -10.48 -1.85
C VAL A 188 -14.45 -10.96 -1.10
N TRP A 189 -13.41 -10.14 -1.11
CA TRP A 189 -12.24 -10.27 -0.24
C TRP A 189 -12.08 -9.00 0.59
N PHE A 190 -11.74 -9.16 1.86
CA PHE A 190 -11.56 -8.04 2.78
C PHE A 190 -10.54 -8.38 3.86
N GLU A 191 -10.29 -7.49 4.81
CA GLU A 191 -9.34 -7.70 5.88
C GLU A 191 -10.06 -7.74 7.24
N ASP A 192 -9.58 -8.53 8.18
CA ASP A 192 -10.09 -8.56 9.55
C ASP A 192 -8.93 -8.53 10.58
N ALA A 193 -9.23 -8.76 11.85
CA ALA A 193 -8.25 -8.67 12.94
C ALA A 193 -7.51 -9.97 13.24
N ARG A 194 -7.66 -10.99 12.40
CA ARG A 194 -6.96 -12.27 12.56
C ARG A 194 -5.55 -12.24 12.01
#